data_4fea567a11e1aa20ec296ddbdfd14591
#
_entry.id   4fea567a11e1aa20ec296ddbdfd14591
#
_cell.length_a   1.000
_cell.length_b   1.000
_cell.length_c   1.000
_cell.angle_alpha   90.00
_cell.angle_beta   90.00
_cell.angle_gamma   90.00
#
_symmetry.space_group_name_H-M   'P 1'
#
loop_
_entity.id
_entity.type
_entity.pdbx_description
1 polymer ?
#
loop_
_entity_poly.entity_id
_entity_poly.type
_entity_poly.pdbx_seq_one_letter_code
_entity_poly.pdbx_strand_id
1 'polypeptide(L)'
;AMTRHYAVAPVWNFAIPATQGVDAVQFGCIAPSCDRVGRYYPVCVTLQVSASNYRPAVLEGSAAWYWQCGTALLQAIRHGVAPDQFDGQILAAARAGFRTASGGSDDILSILGPTAAGASAQQRLGWPELPLCFDAFGSTSYWWTNQADGSPLRTAAHGGGLNTPLFSKLFSQGHVPWA
;
A
#
# COMPACT_ATOMS: atom_id res chain seq x y z
N ALA A 1 -5.36 18.66 19.29
CA ALA A 1 -4.82 19.05 17.97
C ALA A 1 -4.49 17.84 17.06
N MET A 2 -4.04 16.72 17.64
CA MET A 2 -3.65 15.50 16.88
C MET A 2 -4.82 14.85 16.11
N THR A 3 -6.03 14.89 16.64
CA THR A 3 -7.22 14.21 16.13
C THR A 3 -7.72 14.72 14.77
N ARG A 4 -7.66 16.03 14.53
CA ARG A 4 -8.12 16.62 13.26
C ARG A 4 -7.19 16.31 12.10
N HIS A 5 -5.89 16.29 12.33
CA HIS A 5 -4.88 15.97 11.30
C HIS A 5 -4.90 14.50 10.93
N TYR A 6 -5.14 13.62 11.90
CA TYR A 6 -5.24 12.19 11.65
C TYR A 6 -6.40 11.85 10.73
N ALA A 7 -7.59 12.37 11.00
CA ALA A 7 -8.80 12.02 10.24
C ALA A 7 -8.76 12.46 8.76
N VAL A 8 -7.92 13.44 8.42
CA VAL A 8 -7.75 13.97 7.05
C VAL A 8 -6.43 13.52 6.41
N ALA A 9 -5.67 12.67 7.07
CA ALA A 9 -4.43 12.14 6.51
C ALA A 9 -4.75 11.25 5.29
N PRO A 10 -3.90 11.27 4.26
CA PRO A 10 -4.11 10.43 3.08
C PRO A 10 -3.88 8.95 3.38
N VAL A 11 -4.33 8.11 2.46
CA VAL A 11 -3.90 6.70 2.41
C VAL A 11 -2.43 6.66 2.03
N TRP A 12 -1.64 5.91 2.79
CA TRP A 12 -0.24 5.66 2.49
C TRP A 12 -0.07 4.23 1.96
N ASN A 13 0.62 4.10 0.85
CA ASN A 13 1.19 2.83 0.39
C ASN A 13 2.50 2.58 1.11
N PHE A 14 2.88 1.32 1.26
CA PHE A 14 4.18 0.96 1.78
C PHE A 14 4.79 -0.26 1.10
N ALA A 15 6.12 -0.30 1.11
CA ALA A 15 6.94 -1.47 0.82
C ALA A 15 7.97 -1.60 1.95
N ILE A 16 7.92 -2.71 2.67
CA ILE A 16 8.77 -2.99 3.83
C ILE A 16 9.60 -4.24 3.50
N PRO A 17 10.95 -4.18 3.62
CA PRO A 17 11.79 -5.34 3.37
C PRO A 17 11.59 -6.43 4.43
N ALA A 18 12.11 -7.62 4.15
CA ALA A 18 12.16 -8.70 5.11
C ALA A 18 12.94 -8.27 6.37
N THR A 19 12.36 -8.52 7.53
CA THR A 19 12.99 -8.21 8.82
C THR A 19 13.42 -9.48 9.52
N GLN A 20 14.27 -9.37 10.54
CA GLN A 20 14.67 -10.53 11.33
C GLN A 20 13.44 -11.27 11.87
N GLY A 21 13.33 -12.55 11.53
CA GLY A 21 12.21 -13.42 11.91
C GLY A 21 11.02 -13.44 10.93
N VAL A 22 11.01 -12.60 9.90
CA VAL A 22 10.00 -12.59 8.84
C VAL A 22 10.70 -12.58 7.49
N ASP A 23 10.81 -13.74 6.84
CA ASP A 23 11.40 -13.88 5.50
C ASP A 23 10.36 -13.48 4.41
N ALA A 24 9.77 -12.32 4.57
CA ALA A 24 8.81 -11.81 3.61
C ALA A 24 8.88 -10.29 3.49
N VAL A 25 8.87 -9.82 2.25
CA VAL A 25 8.60 -8.43 1.90
C VAL A 25 7.11 -8.16 2.11
N GLN A 26 6.79 -7.01 2.69
CA GLN A 26 5.41 -6.60 2.93
C GLN A 26 5.07 -5.41 2.04
N PHE A 27 4.02 -5.56 1.24
CA PHE A 27 3.40 -4.49 0.47
C PHE A 27 2.03 -4.18 1.05
N GLY A 28 1.61 -2.93 1.03
CA GLY A 28 0.29 -2.64 1.55
C GLY A 28 -0.10 -1.18 1.52
N CYS A 29 -1.30 -0.95 2.06
CA CYS A 29 -1.86 0.37 2.27
C CYS A 29 -2.29 0.51 3.72
N ILE A 30 -2.16 1.72 4.26
CA ILE A 30 -2.64 2.10 5.58
C ILE A 30 -3.42 3.40 5.49
N ALA A 31 -4.58 3.46 6.12
CA ALA A 31 -5.45 4.62 6.13
C ALA A 31 -5.89 4.97 7.56
N PRO A 32 -6.14 6.26 7.85
CA PRO A 32 -6.74 6.66 9.12
C PRO A 32 -8.19 6.17 9.18
N SER A 33 -8.60 5.67 10.32
CA SER A 33 -9.97 5.22 10.56
C SER A 33 -10.44 5.60 11.96
N CYS A 34 -11.75 5.55 12.16
CA CYS A 34 -12.41 5.82 13.42
C CYS A 34 -13.59 4.86 13.59
N ASP A 35 -13.75 4.28 14.75
CA ASP A 35 -14.91 3.44 15.04
C ASP A 35 -16.15 4.29 15.40
N ARG A 36 -17.28 3.62 15.58
CA ARG A 36 -18.57 4.27 15.88
C ARG A 36 -18.61 4.96 17.24
N VAL A 37 -17.66 4.64 18.12
CA VAL A 37 -17.57 5.27 19.46
C VAL A 37 -16.49 6.36 19.53
N GLY A 38 -15.88 6.70 18.36
CA GLY A 38 -14.96 7.81 18.24
C GLY A 38 -13.50 7.47 18.58
N ARG A 39 -13.12 6.19 18.61
CA ARG A 39 -11.73 5.79 18.79
C ARG A 39 -11.01 5.77 17.45
N TYR A 40 -9.82 6.34 17.41
CA TYR A 40 -9.00 6.44 16.21
C TYR A 40 -7.98 5.30 16.16
N TYR A 41 -7.95 4.57 15.06
CA TYR A 41 -6.95 3.55 14.74
C TYR A 41 -6.80 3.42 13.22
N PRO A 42 -5.63 3.03 12.73
CA PRO A 42 -5.45 2.81 11.30
C PRO A 42 -6.06 1.49 10.86
N VAL A 43 -6.56 1.45 9.63
CA VAL A 43 -6.86 0.21 8.91
C VAL A 43 -5.72 -0.05 7.92
N CYS A 44 -5.24 -1.29 7.89
CA CYS A 44 -4.11 -1.69 7.07
C CYS A 44 -4.48 -2.92 6.23
N VAL A 45 -4.07 -2.89 4.97
CA VAL A 45 -4.08 -4.05 4.07
C VAL A 45 -2.63 -4.42 3.78
N THR A 46 -2.27 -5.69 3.95
CA THR A 46 -0.91 -6.17 3.74
C THR A 46 -0.91 -7.41 2.85
N LEU A 47 -0.04 -7.41 1.84
CA LEU A 47 0.35 -8.56 1.04
C LEU A 47 1.78 -8.94 1.39
N GLN A 48 2.04 -10.23 1.58
CA GLN A 48 3.39 -10.74 1.84
C GLN A 48 3.91 -11.53 0.63
N VAL A 49 5.16 -11.27 0.28
CA VAL A 49 5.89 -11.99 -0.76
C VAL A 49 7.19 -12.48 -0.15
N SER A 50 7.54 -13.78 -0.33
CA SER A 50 8.83 -14.28 0.15
C SER A 50 9.97 -13.43 -0.40
N ALA A 51 10.90 -13.03 0.46
CA ALA A 51 12.01 -12.15 0.08
C ALA A 51 12.90 -12.80 -1.01
N SER A 52 13.08 -14.12 -0.96
CA SER A 52 13.84 -14.88 -1.96
C SER A 52 13.18 -14.86 -3.35
N ASN A 53 11.87 -14.69 -3.39
CA ASN A 53 11.08 -14.65 -4.61
C ASN A 53 10.85 -13.22 -5.12
N TYR A 54 11.15 -12.21 -4.33
CA TYR A 54 11.01 -10.82 -4.77
C TYR A 54 11.90 -10.52 -5.99
N ARG A 55 11.34 -9.77 -6.91
CA ARG A 55 12.03 -9.15 -8.07
C ARG A 55 11.47 -7.75 -8.26
N PRO A 56 12.23 -6.78 -8.80
CA PRO A 56 11.73 -5.41 -9.05
C PRO A 56 10.44 -5.38 -9.87
N ALA A 57 10.26 -6.30 -10.81
CA ALA A 57 9.05 -6.45 -11.62
C ALA A 57 7.79 -6.72 -10.78
N VAL A 58 7.92 -7.31 -9.59
CA VAL A 58 6.81 -7.52 -8.65
C VAL A 58 6.27 -6.18 -8.18
N LEU A 59 7.14 -5.26 -7.80
CA LEU A 59 6.75 -3.93 -7.35
C LEU A 59 6.25 -3.06 -8.50
N GLU A 60 6.89 -3.13 -9.67
CA GLU A 60 6.42 -2.45 -10.89
C GLU A 60 5.00 -2.89 -11.28
N GLY A 61 4.73 -4.20 -11.25
CA GLY A 61 3.44 -4.78 -11.59
C GLY A 61 2.34 -4.56 -10.54
N SER A 62 2.69 -4.07 -9.35
CA SER A 62 1.73 -3.90 -8.23
C SER A 62 0.95 -2.59 -8.26
N ALA A 63 1.19 -1.69 -9.19
CA ALA A 63 0.60 -0.35 -9.22
C ALA A 63 -0.94 -0.37 -9.20
N ALA A 64 -1.56 -1.19 -10.03
CA ALA A 64 -3.02 -1.33 -10.08
C ALA A 64 -3.58 -1.88 -8.76
N TRP A 65 -2.87 -2.83 -8.15
CA TRP A 65 -3.25 -3.39 -6.86
C TRP A 65 -3.23 -2.33 -5.74
N TYR A 66 -2.18 -1.51 -5.66
CA TYR A 66 -2.12 -0.41 -4.69
C TYR A 66 -3.28 0.56 -4.86
N TRP A 67 -3.59 0.95 -6.09
CA TRP A 67 -4.71 1.84 -6.38
C TRP A 67 -6.04 1.24 -5.92
N GLN A 68 -6.29 -0.02 -6.26
CA GLN A 68 -7.52 -0.73 -5.88
C GLN A 68 -7.63 -0.89 -4.36
N CYS A 69 -6.54 -1.23 -3.67
CA CYS A 69 -6.51 -1.31 -2.22
C CYS A 69 -6.81 0.03 -1.55
N GLY A 70 -6.21 1.11 -2.02
CA GLY A 70 -6.49 2.45 -1.50
C GLY A 70 -7.94 2.86 -1.69
N THR A 71 -8.51 2.59 -2.87
CA THR A 71 -9.92 2.85 -3.17
C THR A 71 -10.84 2.03 -2.27
N ALA A 72 -10.56 0.73 -2.10
CA ALA A 72 -11.37 -0.16 -1.25
C ALA A 72 -11.30 0.27 0.22
N LEU A 73 -10.12 0.64 0.73
CA LEU A 73 -9.95 1.18 2.08
C LEU A 73 -10.78 2.43 2.31
N LEU A 74 -10.72 3.40 1.39
CA LEU A 74 -11.50 4.64 1.49
C LEU A 74 -13.00 4.37 1.48
N GLN A 75 -13.46 3.48 0.61
CA GLN A 75 -14.87 3.08 0.55
C GLN A 75 -15.31 2.38 1.83
N ALA A 76 -14.52 1.43 2.32
CA ALA A 76 -14.83 0.71 3.54
C ALA A 76 -14.94 1.64 4.77
N ILE A 77 -14.02 2.60 4.89
CA ILE A 77 -14.04 3.58 5.98
C ILE A 77 -15.25 4.52 5.86
N ARG A 78 -15.55 5.02 4.67
CA ARG A 78 -16.66 5.95 4.44
C ARG A 78 -18.04 5.33 4.67
N HIS A 79 -18.19 4.06 4.29
CA HIS A 79 -19.47 3.37 4.35
C HIS A 79 -19.62 2.41 5.54
N GLY A 80 -18.59 2.29 6.38
CA GLY A 80 -18.61 1.39 7.54
C GLY A 80 -18.82 -0.07 7.14
N VAL A 81 -18.14 -0.52 6.08
CA VAL A 81 -18.23 -1.88 5.55
C VAL A 81 -17.83 -2.90 6.61
N ALA A 82 -18.56 -4.00 6.71
CA ALA A 82 -18.25 -5.08 7.63
C ALA A 82 -16.90 -5.75 7.26
N PRO A 83 -16.11 -6.22 8.24
CA PRO A 83 -14.79 -6.82 8.00
C PRO A 83 -14.80 -7.94 6.95
N ASP A 84 -15.74 -8.88 7.04
CA ASP A 84 -15.85 -10.01 6.10
C ASP A 84 -16.12 -9.55 4.66
N GLN A 85 -16.96 -8.54 4.50
CA GLN A 85 -17.25 -7.94 3.19
C GLN A 85 -16.02 -7.20 2.65
N PHE A 86 -15.30 -6.50 3.51
CA PHE A 86 -14.06 -5.83 3.14
C PHE A 86 -12.98 -6.83 2.70
N ASP A 87 -12.78 -7.92 3.44
CA ASP A 87 -11.85 -8.99 3.07
C ASP A 87 -12.19 -9.57 1.70
N GLY A 88 -13.48 -9.81 1.43
CA GLY A 88 -13.94 -10.24 0.12
C GLY A 88 -13.59 -9.27 -1.01
N GLN A 89 -13.73 -7.96 -0.77
CA GLN A 89 -13.35 -6.92 -1.74
C GLN A 89 -11.85 -6.89 -2.00
N ILE A 90 -11.02 -7.00 -0.96
CA ILE A 90 -9.56 -7.03 -1.09
C ILE A 90 -9.09 -8.27 -1.83
N LEU A 91 -9.65 -9.44 -1.54
CA LEU A 91 -9.35 -10.68 -2.25
C LEU A 91 -9.75 -10.60 -3.73
N ALA A 92 -10.89 -9.99 -4.04
CA ALA A 92 -11.33 -9.78 -5.42
C ALA A 92 -10.40 -8.80 -6.15
N ALA A 93 -9.98 -7.72 -5.50
CA ALA A 93 -9.01 -6.77 -6.04
C ALA A 93 -7.65 -7.42 -6.30
N ALA A 94 -7.16 -8.25 -5.37
CA ALA A 94 -5.92 -9.01 -5.55
C ALA A 94 -6.02 -9.92 -6.76
N ARG A 95 -7.09 -10.71 -6.88
CA ARG A 95 -7.31 -11.60 -8.02
C ARG A 95 -7.45 -10.85 -9.35
N ALA A 96 -8.09 -9.70 -9.37
CA ALA A 96 -8.23 -8.89 -10.58
C ALA A 96 -6.92 -8.21 -10.98
N GLY A 97 -6.18 -7.67 -10.02
CA GLY A 97 -4.89 -7.01 -10.26
C GLY A 97 -3.79 -7.98 -10.70
N PHE A 98 -3.94 -9.26 -10.36
CA PHE A 98 -2.95 -10.30 -10.63
C PHE A 98 -3.34 -11.28 -11.74
N ARG A 99 -4.49 -11.12 -12.40
CA ARG A 99 -5.02 -12.08 -13.40
C ARG A 99 -4.38 -12.01 -14.78
N THR A 100 -3.36 -11.22 -15.03
CA THR A 100 -2.78 -11.07 -16.37
C THR A 100 -1.62 -12.02 -16.70
N ALA A 101 -1.30 -12.95 -15.82
CA ALA A 101 -0.32 -14.00 -16.10
C ALA A 101 -1.00 -15.39 -16.07
N SER A 102 -1.70 -15.75 -17.14
CA SER A 102 -2.22 -17.09 -17.31
C SER A 102 -1.10 -18.07 -17.71
N GLY A 103 -0.79 -18.99 -16.83
CA GLY A 103 0.11 -20.11 -17.09
C GLY A 103 0.49 -20.83 -15.81
N GLY A 104 -0.37 -21.70 -15.36
CA GLY A 104 -0.18 -22.87 -14.50
C GLY A 104 0.96 -22.84 -13.50
N SER A 105 0.75 -22.19 -12.37
CA SER A 105 1.39 -22.47 -11.08
C SER A 105 0.71 -21.62 -10.03
N ASP A 106 0.38 -22.19 -8.87
CA ASP A 106 -0.27 -21.51 -7.73
C ASP A 106 0.65 -20.50 -7.02
N ASP A 107 1.69 -20.03 -7.69
CA ASP A 107 2.63 -19.07 -7.15
C ASP A 107 2.15 -17.63 -7.43
N ILE A 108 1.93 -16.86 -6.37
CA ILE A 108 1.57 -15.42 -6.42
C ILE A 108 2.52 -14.64 -7.34
N LEU A 109 3.76 -15.09 -7.52
CA LEU A 109 4.74 -14.43 -8.39
C LEU A 109 4.49 -14.63 -9.88
N SER A 110 3.87 -15.72 -10.29
CA SER A 110 3.45 -15.92 -11.69
C SER A 110 2.30 -14.96 -12.05
N ILE A 111 1.63 -14.43 -11.04
CA ILE A 111 0.51 -13.50 -11.13
C ILE A 111 0.99 -12.05 -11.28
N LEU A 112 2.20 -11.72 -10.78
CA LEU A 112 2.83 -10.39 -10.86
C LEU A 112 3.71 -10.21 -12.12
N GLY A 113 3.55 -11.05 -13.14
CA GLY A 113 4.29 -10.95 -14.40
C GLY A 113 4.07 -9.63 -15.14
N PRO A 114 5.00 -9.24 -16.04
CA PRO A 114 4.97 -7.94 -16.72
C PRO A 114 3.73 -7.80 -17.61
N THR A 115 2.86 -6.88 -17.26
CA THR A 115 1.71 -6.52 -18.10
C THR A 115 2.17 -5.72 -19.30
N ALA A 116 1.79 -6.19 -20.48
CA ALA A 116 2.07 -5.60 -21.76
C ALA A 116 1.69 -4.12 -21.90
N ALA A 117 2.41 -3.44 -22.78
CA ALA A 117 2.20 -2.07 -23.20
C ALA A 117 0.71 -1.73 -23.44
N GLY A 118 0.19 -0.78 -22.68
CA GLY A 118 -1.20 -0.30 -22.79
C GLY A 118 -1.77 0.19 -21.46
N ALA A 119 -0.98 0.15 -20.38
CA ALA A 119 -1.38 0.59 -19.07
C ALA A 119 -1.74 2.08 -19.04
N SER A 120 -2.96 2.41 -18.63
CA SER A 120 -3.37 3.78 -18.34
C SER A 120 -2.44 4.41 -17.28
N ALA A 121 -2.42 5.73 -17.17
CA ALA A 121 -1.61 6.45 -16.18
C ALA A 121 -1.85 5.96 -14.73
N GLN A 122 -3.03 5.38 -14.46
CA GLN A 122 -3.43 4.78 -13.18
C GLN A 122 -2.76 3.43 -12.89
N GLN A 123 -2.10 2.81 -13.88
CA GLN A 123 -1.41 1.52 -13.75
C GLN A 123 0.11 1.69 -13.57
N ARG A 124 0.59 2.90 -13.39
CA ARG A 124 1.99 3.16 -13.05
C ARG A 124 2.14 3.35 -11.55
N LEU A 125 3.23 2.80 -11.01
CA LEU A 125 3.57 3.03 -9.62
C LEU A 125 3.75 4.53 -9.38
N GLY A 126 3.11 5.08 -8.35
CA GLY A 126 3.18 6.51 -8.03
C GLY A 126 4.60 7.01 -7.73
N TRP A 127 5.50 6.10 -7.40
CA TRP A 127 6.93 6.35 -7.23
C TRP A 127 7.74 5.49 -8.22
N PRO A 128 8.00 5.99 -9.45
CA PRO A 128 8.55 5.18 -10.54
C PRO A 128 9.95 4.61 -10.28
N GLU A 129 10.78 5.32 -9.50
CA GLU A 129 12.15 4.90 -9.18
C GLU A 129 12.22 3.85 -8.07
N LEU A 130 11.14 3.65 -7.33
CA LEU A 130 11.11 2.76 -6.16
C LEU A 130 11.55 1.33 -6.48
N PRO A 131 11.15 0.68 -7.58
CA PRO A 131 11.59 -0.68 -7.90
C PRO A 131 13.10 -0.83 -8.03
N LEU A 132 13.79 0.25 -8.41
CA LEU A 132 15.25 0.27 -8.55
C LEU A 132 15.97 0.49 -7.21
N CYS A 133 15.29 1.10 -6.24
CA CYS A 133 15.85 1.45 -4.93
C CYS A 133 15.51 0.44 -3.84
N PHE A 134 14.44 -0.32 -4.00
CA PHE A 134 13.94 -1.23 -2.99
C PHE A 134 14.78 -2.51 -2.94
N ASP A 135 15.36 -2.76 -1.77
CA ASP A 135 16.10 -3.99 -1.46
C ASP A 135 15.27 -4.87 -0.52
N ALA A 136 14.90 -6.06 -0.99
CA ALA A 136 14.09 -7.02 -0.23
C ALA A 136 14.74 -7.49 1.07
N PHE A 137 16.07 -7.46 1.15
CA PHE A 137 16.86 -7.84 2.32
C PHE A 137 17.50 -6.64 3.03
N GLY A 138 17.16 -5.43 2.58
CA GLY A 138 17.63 -4.19 3.15
C GLY A 138 16.96 -3.86 4.48
N SER A 139 17.26 -2.67 4.99
CA SER A 139 16.71 -2.17 6.25
C SER A 139 15.78 -0.95 6.06
N THR A 140 15.57 -0.51 4.82
CA THR A 140 14.81 0.69 4.53
C THR A 140 13.42 0.35 4.02
N SER A 141 12.39 0.84 4.69
CA SER A 141 11.01 0.81 4.23
C SER A 141 10.67 2.10 3.47
N TYR A 142 9.78 1.98 2.49
CA TYR A 142 9.37 3.07 1.61
C TYR A 142 7.88 3.31 1.72
N TRP A 143 7.48 4.57 1.79
CA TRP A 143 6.12 5.02 2.04
C TRP A 143 5.76 6.13 1.07
N TRP A 144 4.60 6.03 0.41
CA TRP A 144 4.13 7.06 -0.52
C TRP A 144 2.61 7.16 -0.51
N THR A 145 2.08 8.35 -0.79
CA THR A 145 0.63 8.55 -0.82
C THR A 145 -0.01 7.77 -1.96
N ASN A 146 -1.16 7.15 -1.68
CA ASN A 146 -1.87 6.31 -2.65
C ASN A 146 -2.45 7.11 -3.84
N GLN A 147 -2.82 8.37 -3.60
CA GLN A 147 -3.45 9.28 -4.58
C GLN A 147 -4.86 8.87 -5.06
N ALA A 148 -5.44 7.78 -4.57
CA ALA A 148 -6.83 7.41 -4.87
C ALA A 148 -7.85 8.42 -4.32
N ASP A 149 -7.46 9.21 -3.32
CA ASP A 149 -8.22 10.31 -2.72
C ASP A 149 -7.95 11.67 -3.39
N GLY A 150 -7.14 11.71 -4.45
CA GLY A 150 -6.71 12.94 -5.11
C GLY A 150 -5.59 13.69 -4.39
N SER A 151 -5.00 13.11 -3.34
CA SER A 151 -3.86 13.73 -2.64
C SER A 151 -2.63 13.81 -3.54
N PRO A 152 -1.76 14.83 -3.37
CA PRO A 152 -0.52 14.91 -4.11
C PRO A 152 0.45 13.80 -3.69
N LEU A 153 1.36 13.42 -4.58
CA LEU A 153 2.40 12.46 -4.23
C LEU A 153 3.30 13.01 -3.13
N ARG A 154 3.39 12.28 -2.04
CA ARG A 154 4.37 12.47 -0.97
C ARG A 154 5.10 11.16 -0.75
N THR A 155 6.38 11.22 -0.46
CA THR A 155 7.24 10.04 -0.29
C THR A 155 8.04 10.15 1.01
N ALA A 156 8.32 9.01 1.62
CA ALA A 156 9.20 8.91 2.80
C ALA A 156 9.95 7.58 2.78
N ALA A 157 11.24 7.64 3.07
CA ALA A 157 12.06 6.47 3.37
C ALA A 157 12.34 6.43 4.87
N HIS A 158 12.37 5.23 5.46
CA HIS A 158 12.55 5.04 6.90
C HIS A 158 13.34 3.77 7.20
N GLY A 159 14.24 3.84 8.15
CA GLY A 159 14.97 2.68 8.64
C GLY A 159 14.08 1.77 9.49
N GLY A 160 13.87 0.53 9.04
CA GLY A 160 12.99 -0.42 9.69
C GLY A 160 11.54 -0.34 9.25
N GLY A 161 10.67 -1.06 9.95
CA GLY A 161 9.23 -1.07 9.71
C GLY A 161 8.49 0.10 10.34
N LEU A 162 7.16 0.00 10.38
CA LEU A 162 6.33 1.02 11.01
C LEU A 162 6.60 1.12 12.51
N ASN A 163 6.88 2.32 12.96
CA ASN A 163 7.06 2.65 14.38
C ASN A 163 6.35 3.97 14.73
N THR A 164 6.30 4.30 16.03
CA THR A 164 5.59 5.49 16.51
C THR A 164 6.10 6.80 15.88
N PRO A 165 7.42 7.07 15.77
CA PRO A 165 7.91 8.27 15.10
C PRO A 165 7.48 8.35 13.63
N LEU A 166 7.59 7.26 12.88
CA LEU A 166 7.15 7.22 11.48
C LEU A 166 5.64 7.42 11.36
N PHE A 167 4.86 6.69 12.17
CA PHE A 167 3.41 6.83 12.21
C PHE A 167 3.00 8.29 12.45
N SER A 168 3.60 8.93 13.43
CA SER A 168 3.36 10.35 13.71
C SER A 168 3.71 11.23 12.51
N LYS A 169 4.83 10.97 11.84
CA LYS A 169 5.23 11.71 10.64
C LYS A 169 4.23 11.56 9.50
N LEU A 170 3.73 10.36 9.24
CA LEU A 170 2.79 10.08 8.15
C LEU A 170 1.40 10.68 8.42
N PHE A 171 0.93 10.66 9.67
CA PHE A 171 -0.45 11.00 10.03
C PHE A 171 -0.62 12.34 10.75
N SER A 172 0.46 13.03 11.17
CA SER A 172 0.36 14.34 11.82
C SER A 172 0.56 15.53 10.85
N GLN A 173 1.08 15.29 9.66
CA GLN A 173 1.21 16.34 8.66
C GLN A 173 -0.15 16.57 7.99
N GLY A 174 -1.01 17.32 8.65
CA GLY A 174 -2.14 17.94 8.01
C GLY A 174 -1.67 18.74 6.79
N HIS A 175 -2.52 18.81 5.80
CA HIS A 175 -2.37 19.62 4.60
C HIS A 175 -1.76 20.98 4.98
N VAL A 176 -0.50 21.22 4.66
CA VAL A 176 0.06 22.57 4.66
C VAL A 176 -0.44 23.21 3.37
N PRO A 177 -1.38 24.16 3.42
CA PRO A 177 -1.71 24.90 2.22
C PRO A 177 -0.43 25.62 1.79
N TRP A 178 -0.04 25.44 0.55
CA TRP A 178 1.02 26.19 -0.06
C TRP A 178 0.60 27.67 -0.06
N ALA A 179 1.33 28.46 0.69
CA ALA A 179 1.25 29.92 0.58
C ALA A 179 1.97 30.39 -0.69
#